data_3f5994c87d486fc3cdccbaaf3cf53dd4
#
_entry.id   3f5994c87d486fc3cdccbaaf3cf53dd4
#
_cell.length_a   1.000
_cell.length_b   1.000
_cell.length_c   1.000
_cell.angle_alpha   90.00
_cell.angle_beta   90.00
_cell.angle_gamma   90.00
#
_symmetry.space_group_name_H-M   'P 1'
#
loop_
_entity.id
_entity.type
_entity.pdbx_description
1 polymer ?
#
loop_
_entity_poly.entity_id
_entity_poly.type
_entity_poly.pdbx_seq_one_letter_code
_entity_poly.pdbx_strand_id
1 'polypeptide(L)'
;DSDAKVVLAADPCYGACDLVHDKMRAMGVELVAHMGHSQMNIDSGMPTQFISVTYDGEPEIEGVLPILRAHLSIAESRKGAERKKDLDEEEAQEIFLDAVGRFSPLKETKLGLVGSIQHLHLLPKYKEMLERAGFEVEIPTGGDRLTFPGQVLGCNYSGDNENIGHYLFLGSGDFHPIGLVLHTGKPLALLDPYTGDSSEMSFGRIERILRQRFGLIMEIDNATTFGILIGEKPGQMRRNLAMRMKRILEKHGKKGYLLALDHVSPDLIDFYPVDAFVNTACPRIAIDDSVRYDKPLVTPYELEVALGEKKWENGYQFDEIP
;
A
#
# COMPACT_ATOMS: atom_id res chain seq x y z
N ASP A 1 -32.17 20.31 7.73
CA ASP A 1 -33.16 21.05 6.91
C ASP A 1 -32.47 22.34 6.42
N SER A 2 -31.98 22.34 5.20
CA SER A 2 -31.46 23.51 4.51
C SER A 2 -32.05 23.55 3.10
N ASP A 3 -32.22 24.75 2.54
CA ASP A 3 -32.63 24.95 1.14
C ASP A 3 -31.46 24.69 0.14
N ALA A 4 -30.39 24.06 0.61
CA ALA A 4 -29.22 23.75 -0.21
C ALA A 4 -29.56 22.75 -1.32
N LYS A 5 -29.15 23.06 -2.54
CA LYS A 5 -29.21 22.09 -3.64
C LYS A 5 -28.04 21.12 -3.53
N VAL A 6 -28.33 19.85 -3.57
CA VAL A 6 -27.33 18.78 -3.44
C VAL A 6 -27.06 18.16 -4.80
N VAL A 7 -25.77 18.05 -5.15
CA VAL A 7 -25.28 17.29 -6.32
C VAL A 7 -24.44 16.14 -5.80
N LEU A 8 -24.77 14.91 -6.23
CA LEU A 8 -24.01 13.71 -5.90
C LEU A 8 -22.96 13.46 -6.98
N ALA A 9 -21.67 13.38 -6.61
CA ALA A 9 -20.64 12.87 -7.49
C ALA A 9 -20.82 11.35 -7.65
N ALA A 10 -21.16 10.90 -8.84
CA ALA A 10 -21.43 9.49 -9.14
C ALA A 10 -20.22 8.72 -9.65
N ASP A 11 -19.13 9.40 -10.01
CA ASP A 11 -17.88 8.76 -10.37
C ASP A 11 -17.27 8.05 -9.15
N PRO A 12 -16.55 6.92 -9.34
CA PRO A 12 -15.84 6.26 -8.27
C PRO A 12 -14.85 7.21 -7.58
N CYS A 13 -14.83 7.20 -6.24
CA CYS A 13 -13.89 7.94 -5.42
C CYS A 13 -12.99 6.95 -4.65
N TYR A 14 -11.69 7.00 -4.89
CA TYR A 14 -10.73 6.05 -4.32
C TYR A 14 -10.20 6.45 -2.94
N GLY A 15 -10.49 7.66 -2.48
CA GLY A 15 -10.04 8.16 -1.20
C GLY A 15 -9.94 9.69 -1.17
N ALA A 16 -9.45 10.27 -0.09
CA ALA A 16 -9.20 11.71 0.01
C ALA A 16 -8.12 12.22 -0.97
N CYS A 17 -7.39 11.32 -1.62
CA CYS A 17 -6.49 11.65 -2.73
C CYS A 17 -7.21 11.92 -4.05
N ASP A 18 -8.50 11.59 -4.14
CA ASP A 18 -9.35 11.67 -5.33
C ASP A 18 -10.50 12.65 -5.09
N LEU A 19 -10.14 13.91 -4.96
CA LEU A 19 -11.11 14.98 -4.74
C LEU A 19 -11.64 15.49 -6.09
N VAL A 20 -12.96 15.49 -6.26
CA VAL A 20 -13.65 15.89 -7.50
C VAL A 20 -13.81 17.42 -7.64
N HIS A 21 -12.96 18.20 -7.00
CA HIS A 21 -13.13 19.63 -6.80
C HIS A 21 -13.26 20.43 -8.09
N ASP A 22 -12.45 20.12 -9.12
CA ASP A 22 -12.52 20.87 -10.39
C ASP A 22 -13.84 20.65 -11.12
N LYS A 23 -14.33 19.40 -11.11
CA LYS A 23 -15.63 19.06 -11.67
C LYS A 23 -16.77 19.74 -10.90
N MET A 24 -16.70 19.76 -9.56
CA MET A 24 -17.71 20.40 -8.70
C MET A 24 -17.70 21.91 -8.84
N ARG A 25 -16.50 22.52 -8.91
CA ARG A 25 -16.35 23.97 -9.14
C ARG A 25 -16.95 24.40 -10.48
N ALA A 26 -16.73 23.62 -11.54
CA ALA A 26 -17.30 23.90 -12.85
C ALA A 26 -18.84 23.84 -12.86
N MET A 27 -19.46 23.11 -11.91
CA MET A 27 -20.91 23.06 -11.72
C MET A 27 -21.44 24.13 -10.74
N GLY A 28 -20.60 25.01 -10.22
CA GLY A 28 -20.98 26.05 -9.28
C GLY A 28 -21.24 25.55 -7.86
N VAL A 29 -20.68 24.39 -7.48
CA VAL A 29 -20.74 23.87 -6.11
C VAL A 29 -19.83 24.71 -5.21
N GLU A 30 -20.31 25.09 -4.03
CA GLU A 30 -19.59 25.95 -3.08
C GLU A 30 -18.93 25.17 -1.94
N LEU A 31 -19.46 23.98 -1.60
CA LEU A 31 -18.96 23.12 -0.52
C LEU A 31 -19.06 21.65 -0.94
N VAL A 32 -18.00 20.89 -0.70
CA VAL A 32 -17.98 19.43 -0.87
C VAL A 32 -18.09 18.75 0.49
N ALA A 33 -19.06 17.82 0.64
CA ALA A 33 -19.11 16.89 1.75
C ALA A 33 -18.48 15.55 1.31
N HIS A 34 -17.31 15.22 1.85
CA HIS A 34 -16.56 14.02 1.52
C HIS A 34 -16.71 12.99 2.64
N MET A 35 -17.31 11.84 2.33
CA MET A 35 -17.72 10.85 3.34
C MET A 35 -16.78 9.64 3.35
N GLY A 36 -16.51 9.11 4.54
CA GLY A 36 -15.83 7.82 4.74
C GLY A 36 -14.31 7.84 4.62
N HIS A 37 -13.69 8.99 4.39
CA HIS A 37 -12.24 9.15 4.36
C HIS A 37 -11.79 10.28 5.31
N SER A 38 -10.53 10.21 5.75
CA SER A 38 -9.89 11.30 6.50
C SER A 38 -9.34 12.36 5.56
N GLN A 39 -9.29 13.59 6.05
CA GLN A 39 -8.58 14.65 5.35
C GLN A 39 -7.11 14.26 5.12
N MET A 40 -6.57 14.63 3.99
CA MET A 40 -5.15 14.59 3.68
C MET A 40 -4.61 16.02 3.57
N ASN A 41 -3.31 16.19 3.80
CA ASN A 41 -2.62 17.46 3.58
C ASN A 41 -2.44 17.71 2.07
N ILE A 42 -3.55 18.00 1.40
CA ILE A 42 -3.62 18.27 -0.05
C ILE A 42 -4.37 19.58 -0.21
N ASP A 43 -3.80 20.50 -0.99
CA ASP A 43 -4.51 21.71 -1.38
C ASP A 43 -5.68 21.34 -2.31
N SER A 44 -6.86 21.41 -1.77
CA SER A 44 -8.08 21.08 -2.49
C SER A 44 -8.64 22.26 -3.29
N GLY A 45 -8.19 23.48 -2.99
CA GLY A 45 -8.66 24.72 -3.63
C GLY A 45 -10.17 24.98 -3.49
N MET A 46 -10.88 24.21 -2.63
CA MET A 46 -12.32 24.29 -2.43
C MET A 46 -12.69 23.86 -1.01
N PRO A 47 -13.63 24.54 -0.33
CA PRO A 47 -14.11 24.14 0.97
C PRO A 47 -14.61 22.70 0.96
N THR A 48 -14.06 21.85 1.85
CA THR A 48 -14.42 20.45 1.96
C THR A 48 -14.64 20.07 3.41
N GLN A 49 -15.81 19.49 3.70
CA GLN A 49 -16.13 18.90 4.99
C GLN A 49 -15.93 17.40 4.91
N PHE A 50 -14.97 16.87 5.65
CA PHE A 50 -14.79 15.41 5.80
C PHE A 50 -15.74 14.89 6.86
N ILE A 51 -16.51 13.87 6.52
CA ILE A 51 -17.50 13.23 7.39
C ILE A 51 -17.04 11.80 7.65
N SER A 52 -16.69 11.52 8.89
CA SER A 52 -16.33 10.17 9.32
C SER A 52 -17.53 9.23 9.22
N VAL A 53 -17.29 8.03 8.72
CA VAL A 53 -18.23 6.90 8.77
C VAL A 53 -17.58 5.85 9.64
N THR A 54 -18.09 5.68 10.86
CA THR A 54 -17.54 4.78 11.87
C THR A 54 -18.44 3.57 12.05
N TYR A 55 -17.85 2.48 12.50
CA TYR A 55 -18.55 1.27 12.89
C TYR A 55 -18.57 1.14 14.42
N ASP A 56 -19.75 1.00 15.00
CA ASP A 56 -19.98 0.93 16.45
C ASP A 56 -20.18 -0.53 16.91
N GLY A 57 -19.26 -1.43 16.59
CA GLY A 57 -19.27 -2.81 17.07
C GLY A 57 -18.60 -2.98 18.43
N GLU A 58 -18.96 -4.07 19.11
CA GLU A 58 -18.24 -4.47 20.32
C GLU A 58 -16.95 -5.20 19.95
N PRO A 59 -15.78 -4.80 20.52
CA PRO A 59 -14.51 -5.45 20.24
C PRO A 59 -14.42 -6.86 20.78
N GLU A 60 -13.94 -7.79 19.97
CA GLU A 60 -13.61 -9.16 20.31
C GLU A 60 -12.18 -9.49 19.83
N ILE A 61 -11.39 -10.21 20.63
CA ILE A 61 -10.01 -10.56 20.28
C ILE A 61 -9.71 -12.06 20.34
N GLU A 62 -10.63 -12.86 20.81
CA GLU A 62 -10.42 -14.30 21.08
C GLU A 62 -9.95 -15.04 19.82
N GLY A 63 -10.54 -14.74 18.66
CA GLY A 63 -10.20 -15.37 17.39
C GLY A 63 -8.80 -15.02 16.87
N VAL A 64 -8.28 -13.83 17.18
CA VAL A 64 -6.97 -13.40 16.66
C VAL A 64 -5.81 -13.74 17.60
N LEU A 65 -6.06 -14.00 18.88
CA LEU A 65 -5.01 -14.30 19.86
C LEU A 65 -4.10 -15.49 19.47
N PRO A 66 -4.62 -16.62 18.95
CA PRO A 66 -3.75 -17.72 18.49
C PRO A 66 -2.78 -17.30 17.39
N ILE A 67 -3.23 -16.48 16.44
CA ILE A 67 -2.43 -15.98 15.32
C ILE A 67 -1.31 -15.07 15.85
N LEU A 68 -1.62 -14.13 16.71
CA LEU A 68 -0.64 -13.21 17.30
C LEU A 68 0.41 -13.94 18.13
N ARG A 69 0.02 -14.97 18.89
CA ARG A 69 0.96 -15.82 19.64
C ARG A 69 1.86 -16.64 18.73
N ALA A 70 1.34 -17.13 17.59
CA ALA A 70 2.14 -17.83 16.59
C ALA A 70 3.22 -16.93 16.00
N HIS A 71 2.93 -15.65 15.71
CA HIS A 71 3.93 -14.69 15.25
C HIS A 71 5.12 -14.57 16.22
N LEU A 72 4.86 -14.50 17.55
CA LEU A 72 5.92 -14.44 18.56
C LEU A 72 6.75 -15.74 18.61
N SER A 73 6.12 -16.91 18.46
CA SER A 73 6.80 -18.23 18.49
C SER A 73 7.73 -18.42 17.28
N ILE A 74 7.31 -17.99 16.09
CA ILE A 74 8.15 -18.03 14.89
C ILE A 74 9.41 -17.16 15.07
N ALA A 75 9.26 -16.02 15.70
CA ALA A 75 10.35 -15.12 16.02
C ALA A 75 11.40 -15.74 16.95
N GLU A 76 10.96 -16.47 17.97
CA GLU A 76 11.85 -17.17 18.91
C GLU A 76 12.60 -18.33 18.25
N SER A 77 11.93 -19.10 17.39
CA SER A 77 12.52 -20.23 16.65
C SER A 77 13.63 -19.81 15.68
N ARG A 78 13.51 -18.62 15.07
CA ARG A 78 14.51 -18.08 14.14
C ARG A 78 15.77 -17.55 14.81
N LYS A 79 15.73 -17.23 16.11
CA LYS A 79 16.93 -16.84 16.90
C LYS A 79 17.96 -17.97 17.03
N GLY A 80 17.56 -19.23 16.81
CA GLY A 80 18.38 -20.43 16.99
C GLY A 80 18.95 -21.09 15.73
N ALA A 81 18.56 -20.63 14.53
CA ALA A 81 18.99 -21.25 13.27
C ALA A 81 20.16 -20.48 12.64
N GLU A 82 21.39 -20.94 12.88
CA GLU A 82 22.57 -20.52 12.13
C GLU A 82 22.49 -21.02 10.68
N ARG A 83 22.81 -20.14 9.73
CA ARG A 83 22.84 -20.39 8.28
C ARG A 83 23.84 -21.49 7.94
N LYS A 84 23.41 -22.52 7.23
CA LYS A 84 24.27 -23.36 6.39
C LYS A 84 24.19 -22.87 4.94
N LYS A 85 25.39 -22.72 4.38
CA LYS A 85 25.63 -22.24 3.02
C LYS A 85 26.07 -23.42 2.17
N ASP A 86 25.33 -23.78 1.15
CA ASP A 86 25.82 -24.46 -0.05
C ASP A 86 24.80 -24.28 -1.19
N LEU A 87 25.31 -23.98 -2.38
CA LEU A 87 24.63 -23.27 -3.45
C LEU A 87 24.55 -24.11 -4.71
N ASP A 88 23.36 -24.19 -5.31
CA ASP A 88 23.11 -24.54 -6.71
C ASP A 88 21.79 -23.93 -7.20
N GLU A 89 20.95 -24.56 -7.99
CA GLU A 89 19.68 -24.01 -8.52
C GLU A 89 18.70 -23.49 -7.44
N GLU A 90 18.94 -23.85 -6.19
CA GLU A 90 18.39 -23.24 -4.99
C GLU A 90 18.88 -21.77 -4.80
N GLU A 91 19.97 -21.34 -5.44
CA GLU A 91 20.56 -19.99 -5.28
C GLU A 91 19.65 -18.87 -5.76
N ALA A 92 19.02 -19.02 -6.90
CA ALA A 92 18.04 -18.05 -7.39
C ALA A 92 16.77 -18.05 -6.52
N GLN A 93 16.43 -19.22 -5.98
CA GLN A 93 15.31 -19.38 -5.06
C GLN A 93 15.67 -18.88 -3.67
N GLU A 94 16.92 -19.01 -3.23
CA GLU A 94 17.43 -18.43 -1.98
C GLU A 94 17.63 -16.92 -2.06
N ILE A 95 18.12 -16.38 -3.16
CA ILE A 95 18.18 -14.92 -3.42
C ILE A 95 16.78 -14.33 -3.40
N PHE A 96 15.81 -15.02 -4.02
CA PHE A 96 14.41 -14.62 -3.96
C PHE A 96 13.85 -14.72 -2.53
N LEU A 97 14.13 -15.81 -1.82
CA LEU A 97 13.73 -16.03 -0.44
C LEU A 97 14.46 -15.09 0.54
N ASP A 98 15.69 -14.66 0.26
CA ASP A 98 16.43 -13.69 1.08
C ASP A 98 15.89 -12.27 0.86
N ALA A 99 15.46 -11.94 -0.34
CA ALA A 99 14.76 -10.68 -0.64
C ALA A 99 13.36 -10.63 0.00
N VAL A 100 12.68 -11.77 0.06
CA VAL A 100 11.38 -11.95 0.74
C VAL A 100 11.58 -12.21 2.24
N GLY A 101 12.70 -12.81 2.64
CA GLY A 101 12.98 -13.34 3.97
C GLY A 101 13.69 -12.39 4.94
N ARG A 102 13.81 -11.10 4.62
CA ARG A 102 14.24 -10.10 5.61
C ARG A 102 13.11 -9.72 6.58
N PHE A 103 12.42 -10.71 7.09
CA PHE A 103 11.76 -10.58 8.35
C PHE A 103 12.85 -10.40 9.42
N SER A 104 13.08 -9.16 9.83
CA SER A 104 14.00 -8.86 10.94
C SER A 104 13.74 -9.80 12.11
N PRO A 105 14.79 -10.39 12.72
CA PRO A 105 14.57 -11.15 13.94
C PRO A 105 13.87 -10.23 14.94
N LEU A 106 12.67 -10.66 15.37
CA LEU A 106 11.91 -9.96 16.39
C LEU A 106 12.74 -9.96 17.69
N LYS A 107 13.44 -8.86 17.96
CA LYS A 107 13.83 -8.51 19.33
C LYS A 107 12.54 -8.17 20.07
N GLU A 108 12.55 -8.16 21.39
CA GLU A 108 11.41 -7.71 22.24
C GLU A 108 10.57 -6.63 21.53
N THR A 109 9.62 -7.05 20.69
CA THR A 109 9.00 -6.18 19.70
C THR A 109 7.55 -6.01 20.06
N LYS A 110 7.08 -4.79 19.87
CA LYS A 110 5.68 -4.43 20.09
C LYS A 110 4.79 -4.93 18.97
N LEU A 111 3.55 -5.18 19.33
CA LEU A 111 2.46 -5.36 18.38
C LEU A 111 2.00 -3.99 17.88
N GLY A 112 2.17 -3.71 16.60
CA GLY A 112 1.59 -2.54 15.94
C GLY A 112 0.09 -2.71 15.72
N LEU A 113 -0.73 -1.87 16.34
CA LEU A 113 -2.18 -1.89 16.18
C LEU A 113 -2.60 -0.78 15.21
N VAL A 114 -3.12 -1.17 14.05
CA VAL A 114 -3.47 -0.28 12.95
C VAL A 114 -4.84 -0.62 12.36
N GLY A 115 -5.40 0.28 11.56
CA GLY A 115 -6.71 0.02 10.94
C GLY A 115 -7.07 0.99 9.84
N SER A 116 -8.18 0.70 9.17
CA SER A 116 -8.84 1.65 8.28
C SER A 116 -9.55 2.73 9.08
N ILE A 117 -9.80 3.89 8.46
CA ILE A 117 -10.40 5.07 9.12
C ILE A 117 -11.72 4.74 9.85
N GLN A 118 -12.48 3.77 9.36
CA GLN A 118 -13.77 3.37 9.94
C GLN A 118 -13.64 2.74 11.32
N HIS A 119 -12.46 2.21 11.66
CA HIS A 119 -12.22 1.43 12.88
C HIS A 119 -11.23 2.07 13.84
N LEU A 120 -10.62 3.22 13.51
CA LEU A 120 -9.58 3.85 14.34
C LEU A 120 -10.07 4.23 15.74
N HIS A 121 -11.32 4.61 15.89
CA HIS A 121 -11.93 4.93 17.19
C HIS A 121 -11.99 3.72 18.15
N LEU A 122 -11.91 2.49 17.62
CA LEU A 122 -11.87 1.26 18.40
C LEU A 122 -10.47 0.91 18.90
N LEU A 123 -9.40 1.43 18.28
CA LEU A 123 -8.02 1.06 18.60
C LEU A 123 -7.68 1.18 20.09
N PRO A 124 -8.09 2.23 20.82
CA PRO A 124 -7.79 2.32 22.27
C PRO A 124 -8.37 1.16 23.08
N LYS A 125 -9.60 0.71 22.75
CA LYS A 125 -10.25 -0.40 23.42
C LYS A 125 -9.59 -1.75 23.09
N TYR A 126 -9.26 -1.96 21.80
CA TYR A 126 -8.49 -3.14 21.38
C TYR A 126 -7.10 -3.18 22.04
N LYS A 127 -6.42 -2.05 22.12
CA LYS A 127 -5.13 -1.95 22.80
C LYS A 127 -5.23 -2.43 24.24
N GLU A 128 -6.20 -1.93 25.01
CA GLU A 128 -6.41 -2.34 26.41
C GLU A 128 -6.67 -3.85 26.54
N MET A 129 -7.49 -4.42 25.66
CA MET A 129 -7.77 -5.86 25.66
C MET A 129 -6.53 -6.70 25.35
N LEU A 130 -5.74 -6.30 24.35
CA LEU A 130 -4.51 -6.98 23.95
C LEU A 130 -3.42 -6.86 25.02
N GLU A 131 -3.30 -5.72 25.70
CA GLU A 131 -2.37 -5.54 26.82
C GLU A 131 -2.75 -6.42 28.01
N ARG A 132 -4.05 -6.58 28.32
CA ARG A 132 -4.53 -7.56 29.31
C ARG A 132 -4.24 -9.01 28.90
N ALA A 133 -4.19 -9.30 27.60
CA ALA A 133 -3.82 -10.63 27.07
C ALA A 133 -2.30 -10.87 27.04
N GLY A 134 -1.49 -9.88 27.48
CA GLY A 134 -0.03 -9.99 27.65
C GLY A 134 0.80 -9.50 26.47
N PHE A 135 0.22 -8.75 25.52
CA PHE A 135 0.98 -8.12 24.42
C PHE A 135 1.45 -6.72 24.80
N GLU A 136 2.63 -6.32 24.34
CA GLU A 136 3.05 -4.92 24.36
C GLU A 136 2.56 -4.25 23.06
N VAL A 137 1.64 -3.29 23.16
CA VAL A 137 0.90 -2.74 22.02
C VAL A 137 1.26 -1.29 21.77
N GLU A 138 1.59 -0.97 20.51
CA GLU A 138 1.80 0.37 20.03
C GLU A 138 0.76 0.74 18.95
N ILE A 139 0.14 1.92 19.09
CA ILE A 139 -0.65 2.54 18.02
C ILE A 139 0.27 3.56 17.36
N PRO A 140 0.86 3.25 16.19
CA PRO A 140 1.88 4.10 15.60
C PRO A 140 1.29 5.38 15.01
N THR A 141 2.10 6.45 15.00
CA THR A 141 1.76 7.71 14.36
C THR A 141 2.61 7.87 13.11
N GLY A 142 1.97 8.12 11.97
CA GLY A 142 2.66 8.31 10.69
C GLY A 142 2.98 9.76 10.37
N GLY A 143 3.47 9.97 9.15
CA GLY A 143 3.80 11.29 8.61
C GLY A 143 2.57 12.11 8.20
N ASP A 144 2.81 13.23 7.53
CA ASP A 144 1.81 14.27 7.22
C ASP A 144 0.61 13.80 6.39
N ARG A 145 0.73 12.65 5.71
CA ARG A 145 -0.36 12.07 4.93
C ARG A 145 -1.37 11.31 5.79
N LEU A 146 -0.98 10.89 6.98
CA LEU A 146 -1.81 10.15 7.94
C LEU A 146 -2.33 11.11 9.02
N THR A 147 -3.64 11.26 9.12
CA THR A 147 -4.27 12.22 10.04
C THR A 147 -4.36 11.69 11.46
N PHE A 148 -4.50 10.38 11.62
CA PHE A 148 -4.78 9.77 12.93
C PHE A 148 -3.75 8.70 13.30
N PRO A 149 -3.46 8.53 14.61
CA PRO A 149 -2.67 7.39 15.08
C PRO A 149 -3.30 6.05 14.66
N GLY A 150 -2.48 5.09 14.26
CA GLY A 150 -2.91 3.78 13.79
C GLY A 150 -3.53 3.74 12.40
N GLN A 151 -3.66 4.89 11.75
CA GLN A 151 -4.18 4.94 10.39
C GLN A 151 -3.18 4.36 9.40
N VAL A 152 -3.67 3.58 8.44
CA VAL A 152 -2.92 3.17 7.25
C VAL A 152 -3.72 3.51 6.00
N LEU A 153 -3.00 3.84 4.94
CA LEU A 153 -3.56 4.07 3.60
C LEU A 153 -3.01 3.01 2.65
N GLY A 154 -3.71 2.78 1.53
CA GLY A 154 -3.20 1.86 0.50
C GLY A 154 -1.89 2.33 -0.18
N CYS A 155 -1.45 3.54 0.10
CA CYS A 155 -0.28 4.17 -0.50
C CYS A 155 0.69 4.80 0.51
N ASN A 156 0.44 4.69 1.82
CA ASN A 156 1.32 5.25 2.84
C ASN A 156 1.25 4.45 4.14
N TYR A 157 2.41 4.02 4.61
CA TYR A 157 2.63 3.20 5.80
C TYR A 157 3.71 3.81 6.71
N SER A 158 3.88 5.13 6.65
CA SER A 158 4.91 5.90 7.37
C SER A 158 4.82 5.82 8.90
N GLY A 159 3.78 5.18 9.45
CA GLY A 159 3.69 4.84 10.87
C GLY A 159 4.57 3.66 11.28
N ASP A 160 5.12 2.89 10.33
CA ASP A 160 6.03 1.79 10.67
C ASP A 160 7.31 2.30 11.31
N ASN A 161 7.80 1.54 12.30
CA ASN A 161 9.06 1.81 12.97
C ASN A 161 9.73 0.51 13.47
N GLU A 162 10.99 0.61 13.90
CA GLU A 162 11.83 -0.53 14.30
C GLU A 162 11.37 -1.24 15.59
N ASN A 163 10.57 -0.58 16.42
CA ASN A 163 10.07 -1.18 17.67
C ASN A 163 8.91 -2.15 17.41
N ILE A 164 8.22 -2.02 16.29
CA ILE A 164 7.11 -2.89 15.91
C ILE A 164 7.65 -4.11 15.19
N GLY A 165 7.32 -5.30 15.66
CA GLY A 165 7.76 -6.54 15.03
C GLY A 165 6.68 -7.29 14.26
N HIS A 166 5.42 -7.04 14.59
CA HIS A 166 4.26 -7.62 13.91
C HIS A 166 3.06 -6.69 14.02
N TYR A 167 2.05 -6.92 13.21
CA TYR A 167 0.88 -6.05 13.13
C TYR A 167 -0.43 -6.79 13.40
N LEU A 168 -1.39 -6.08 13.98
CA LEU A 168 -2.80 -6.38 13.90
C LEU A 168 -3.50 -5.25 13.14
N PHE A 169 -4.13 -5.59 12.02
CA PHE A 169 -4.95 -4.68 11.24
C PHE A 169 -6.43 -4.87 11.56
N LEU A 170 -7.11 -3.79 11.93
CA LEU A 170 -8.56 -3.75 12.10
C LEU A 170 -9.23 -3.25 10.83
N GLY A 171 -10.03 -4.11 10.22
CA GLY A 171 -10.77 -3.81 9.01
C GLY A 171 -11.01 -5.02 8.12
N SER A 172 -11.83 -4.83 7.10
CA SER A 172 -12.13 -5.87 6.12
C SER A 172 -11.26 -5.79 4.88
N GLY A 173 -11.08 -6.94 4.21
CA GLY A 173 -10.37 -7.08 2.95
C GLY A 173 -8.86 -6.93 3.05
N ASP A 174 -8.19 -7.23 1.93
CA ASP A 174 -6.73 -7.40 1.87
C ASP A 174 -5.98 -6.19 1.31
N PHE A 175 -6.70 -5.16 0.88
CA PHE A 175 -6.13 -4.00 0.19
C PHE A 175 -5.03 -3.29 1.01
N HIS A 176 -5.35 -2.85 2.24
CA HIS A 176 -4.36 -2.20 3.12
C HIS A 176 -3.32 -3.20 3.65
N PRO A 177 -3.73 -4.40 4.13
CA PRO A 177 -2.82 -5.42 4.63
C PRO A 177 -1.71 -5.82 3.66
N ILE A 178 -2.02 -6.07 2.38
CA ILE A 178 -1.01 -6.41 1.37
C ILE A 178 0.07 -5.33 1.28
N GLY A 179 -0.32 -4.08 1.15
CA GLY A 179 0.62 -2.97 1.06
C GLY A 179 1.47 -2.82 2.32
N LEU A 180 0.88 -2.96 3.51
CA LEU A 180 1.60 -2.89 4.78
C LEU A 180 2.67 -4.00 4.88
N VAL A 181 2.35 -5.24 4.51
CA VAL A 181 3.33 -6.33 4.52
C VAL A 181 4.40 -6.15 3.43
N LEU A 182 4.03 -5.70 2.23
CA LEU A 182 5.01 -5.40 1.17
C LEU A 182 5.98 -4.28 1.55
N HIS A 183 5.50 -3.29 2.33
CA HIS A 183 6.33 -2.19 2.81
C HIS A 183 7.24 -2.61 3.97
N THR A 184 6.67 -3.27 4.99
CA THR A 184 7.36 -3.54 6.26
C THR A 184 8.12 -4.86 6.27
N GLY A 185 7.68 -5.85 5.50
CA GLY A 185 8.13 -7.24 5.60
C GLY A 185 7.75 -7.93 6.92
N LYS A 186 6.82 -7.38 7.71
CA LYS A 186 6.46 -7.88 9.04
C LYS A 186 5.20 -8.75 8.98
N PRO A 187 5.08 -9.79 9.85
CA PRO A 187 3.87 -10.58 9.97
C PRO A 187 2.66 -9.71 10.31
N LEU A 188 1.50 -10.06 9.77
CA LEU A 188 0.28 -9.30 9.97
C LEU A 188 -0.92 -10.23 10.18
N ALA A 189 -1.61 -10.02 11.30
CA ALA A 189 -2.92 -10.57 11.57
C ALA A 189 -4.02 -9.58 11.15
N LEU A 190 -5.13 -10.09 10.66
CA LEU A 190 -6.33 -9.35 10.30
C LEU A 190 -7.45 -9.69 11.28
N LEU A 191 -8.19 -8.69 11.66
CA LEU A 191 -9.43 -8.85 12.40
C LEU A 191 -10.49 -7.93 11.80
N ASP A 192 -11.58 -8.53 11.31
CA ASP A 192 -12.74 -7.80 10.84
C ASP A 192 -13.67 -7.51 12.02
N PRO A 193 -13.81 -6.25 12.47
CA PRO A 193 -14.66 -5.92 13.61
C PRO A 193 -16.16 -6.12 13.33
N TYR A 194 -16.58 -6.25 12.06
CA TYR A 194 -17.98 -6.50 11.72
C TYR A 194 -18.41 -7.94 11.95
N THR A 195 -17.54 -8.88 11.57
CA THR A 195 -17.86 -10.32 11.58
C THR A 195 -17.20 -11.05 12.74
N GLY A 196 -16.18 -10.45 13.37
CA GLY A 196 -15.30 -11.12 14.32
C GLY A 196 -14.31 -12.09 13.66
N ASP A 197 -14.33 -12.19 12.32
CA ASP A 197 -13.43 -13.08 11.59
C ASP A 197 -11.99 -12.61 11.74
N SER A 198 -11.11 -13.57 11.97
CA SER A 198 -9.67 -13.33 12.09
C SER A 198 -8.90 -14.24 11.14
N SER A 199 -7.86 -13.70 10.54
CA SER A 199 -6.97 -14.43 9.62
C SER A 199 -5.56 -13.87 9.68
N GLU A 200 -4.62 -14.58 9.04
CA GLU A 200 -3.26 -14.13 8.85
C GLU A 200 -3.03 -13.74 7.39
N MET A 201 -2.31 -12.66 7.14
CA MET A 201 -1.78 -12.40 5.80
C MET A 201 -0.69 -13.43 5.50
N SER A 202 -1.06 -14.46 4.77
CA SER A 202 -0.18 -15.60 4.55
C SER A 202 1.07 -15.20 3.76
N PHE A 203 2.21 -15.69 4.22
CA PHE A 203 3.50 -15.50 3.56
C PHE A 203 3.46 -15.96 2.09
N GLY A 204 2.86 -17.11 1.79
CA GLY A 204 2.73 -17.62 0.42
C GLY A 204 1.92 -16.71 -0.52
N ARG A 205 1.03 -15.86 0.01
CA ARG A 205 0.33 -14.86 -0.79
C ARG A 205 1.26 -13.70 -1.18
N ILE A 206 2.02 -13.18 -0.23
CA ILE A 206 2.99 -12.11 -0.47
C ILE A 206 4.10 -12.59 -1.41
N GLU A 207 4.62 -13.79 -1.19
CA GLU A 207 5.60 -14.42 -2.08
C GLU A 207 5.09 -14.53 -3.53
N ARG A 208 3.84 -14.94 -3.72
CA ARG A 208 3.23 -15.01 -5.06
C ARG A 208 3.17 -13.63 -5.73
N ILE A 209 2.81 -12.59 -4.98
CA ILE A 209 2.81 -11.21 -5.48
C ILE A 209 4.24 -10.80 -5.88
N LEU A 210 5.23 -11.04 -5.03
CA LEU A 210 6.62 -10.68 -5.32
C LEU A 210 7.19 -11.45 -6.51
N ARG A 211 6.86 -12.74 -6.66
CA ARG A 211 7.23 -13.53 -7.87
C ARG A 211 6.62 -12.94 -9.14
N GLN A 212 5.36 -12.56 -9.07
CA GLN A 212 4.69 -11.90 -10.20
C GLN A 212 5.37 -10.57 -10.54
N ARG A 213 5.67 -9.74 -9.54
CA ARG A 213 6.36 -8.46 -9.73
C ARG A 213 7.76 -8.65 -10.33
N PHE A 214 8.50 -9.63 -9.85
CA PHE A 214 9.81 -9.98 -10.42
C PHE A 214 9.70 -10.47 -11.87
N GLY A 215 8.68 -11.26 -12.19
CA GLY A 215 8.39 -11.67 -13.57
C GLY A 215 8.20 -10.47 -14.51
N LEU A 216 7.46 -9.44 -14.07
CA LEU A 216 7.26 -8.20 -14.86
C LEU A 216 8.57 -7.41 -15.02
N ILE A 217 9.46 -7.38 -14.03
CA ILE A 217 10.79 -6.78 -14.14
C ILE A 217 11.60 -7.46 -15.25
N MET A 218 11.58 -8.78 -15.31
CA MET A 218 12.28 -9.54 -16.37
C MET A 218 11.65 -9.34 -17.73
N GLU A 219 10.34 -9.19 -17.82
CA GLU A 219 9.61 -8.98 -19.07
C GLU A 219 9.96 -7.64 -19.72
N ILE A 220 10.14 -6.57 -18.92
CA ILE A 220 10.46 -5.23 -19.44
C ILE A 220 11.95 -5.03 -19.81
N ASP A 221 12.81 -6.00 -19.58
CA ASP A 221 14.25 -5.88 -19.89
C ASP A 221 14.49 -5.53 -21.38
N ASN A 222 13.76 -6.18 -22.28
CA ASN A 222 13.84 -5.94 -23.72
C ASN A 222 12.93 -4.79 -24.22
N ALA A 223 12.10 -4.18 -23.36
CA ALA A 223 11.25 -3.07 -23.74
C ALA A 223 12.09 -1.84 -24.12
N THR A 224 11.72 -1.17 -25.22
CA THR A 224 12.40 0.01 -25.74
C THR A 224 11.60 1.28 -25.58
N THR A 225 10.27 1.16 -25.48
CA THR A 225 9.32 2.27 -25.40
C THR A 225 8.41 2.12 -24.18
N PHE A 226 8.27 3.19 -23.40
CA PHE A 226 7.53 3.19 -22.15
C PHE A 226 6.51 4.31 -22.09
N GLY A 227 5.29 4.00 -21.66
CA GLY A 227 4.30 4.96 -21.23
C GLY A 227 4.45 5.24 -19.73
N ILE A 228 4.74 6.47 -19.34
CA ILE A 228 4.88 6.88 -17.93
C ILE A 228 3.57 7.52 -17.50
N LEU A 229 2.82 6.82 -16.66
CA LEU A 229 1.47 7.22 -16.24
C LEU A 229 1.55 8.27 -15.13
N ILE A 230 0.92 9.42 -15.32
CA ILE A 230 0.79 10.50 -14.33
C ILE A 230 -0.68 10.61 -13.96
N GLY A 231 -1.01 10.39 -12.68
CA GLY A 231 -2.35 10.65 -12.18
C GLY A 231 -2.61 12.16 -12.08
N GLU A 232 -3.73 12.61 -12.61
CA GLU A 232 -4.17 14.02 -12.52
C GLU A 232 -4.86 14.33 -11.18
N LYS A 233 -5.26 13.30 -10.43
CA LYS A 233 -5.89 13.44 -9.11
C LYS A 233 -4.94 14.13 -8.12
N PRO A 234 -5.42 15.14 -7.34
CA PRO A 234 -4.53 15.97 -6.51
C PRO A 234 -3.59 15.18 -5.60
N GLY A 235 -4.09 14.13 -4.95
CA GLY A 235 -3.29 13.30 -4.05
C GLY A 235 -2.48 12.19 -4.71
N GLN A 236 -2.49 12.11 -6.05
CA GLN A 236 -1.76 11.09 -6.82
C GLN A 236 -0.81 11.69 -7.85
N MET A 237 -0.80 13.02 -7.99
CA MET A 237 -0.01 13.73 -9.00
C MET A 237 1.48 13.78 -8.61
N ARG A 238 2.27 12.87 -9.16
CA ARG A 238 3.71 12.76 -8.89
C ARG A 238 4.56 13.14 -10.12
N ARG A 239 4.30 14.33 -10.69
CA ARG A 239 4.97 14.82 -11.89
C ARG A 239 6.49 14.74 -11.82
N ASN A 240 7.09 15.12 -10.68
CA ASN A 240 8.55 15.10 -10.52
C ASN A 240 9.11 13.67 -10.61
N LEU A 241 8.40 12.68 -10.05
CA LEU A 241 8.76 11.27 -10.15
C LEU A 241 8.66 10.79 -11.60
N ALA A 242 7.59 11.12 -12.31
CA ALA A 242 7.43 10.77 -13.73
C ALA A 242 8.57 11.34 -14.59
N MET A 243 8.93 12.61 -14.37
CA MET A 243 10.06 13.23 -15.07
C MET A 243 11.41 12.58 -14.72
N ARG A 244 11.57 12.08 -13.48
CA ARG A 244 12.75 11.32 -13.08
C ARG A 244 12.80 9.98 -13.82
N MET A 245 11.69 9.25 -13.90
CA MET A 245 11.60 7.98 -14.62
C MET A 245 11.93 8.17 -16.11
N LYS A 246 11.41 9.23 -16.71
CA LYS A 246 11.73 9.58 -18.11
C LYS A 246 13.24 9.78 -18.31
N ARG A 247 13.90 10.56 -17.45
CA ARG A 247 15.36 10.79 -17.55
C ARG A 247 16.17 9.50 -17.35
N ILE A 248 15.73 8.61 -16.47
CA ILE A 248 16.38 7.30 -16.27
C ILE A 248 16.25 6.45 -17.54
N LEU A 249 15.08 6.37 -18.13
CA LEU A 249 14.88 5.66 -19.42
C LEU A 249 15.78 6.22 -20.53
N GLU A 250 15.82 7.55 -20.68
CA GLU A 250 16.67 8.21 -21.69
C GLU A 250 18.16 7.94 -21.46
N LYS A 251 18.63 7.90 -20.20
CA LYS A 251 20.00 7.53 -19.83
C LYS A 251 20.37 6.11 -20.31
N HIS A 252 19.39 5.20 -20.31
CA HIS A 252 19.55 3.81 -20.77
C HIS A 252 19.17 3.61 -22.25
N GLY A 253 19.07 4.70 -23.04
CA GLY A 253 18.76 4.64 -24.47
C GLY A 253 17.33 4.21 -24.80
N LYS A 254 16.42 4.21 -23.81
CA LYS A 254 15.01 3.85 -23.97
C LYS A 254 14.15 5.12 -24.12
N LYS A 255 12.95 4.99 -24.70
CA LYS A 255 12.04 6.13 -24.93
C LYS A 255 10.92 6.13 -23.90
N GLY A 256 10.72 7.25 -23.19
CA GLY A 256 9.63 7.45 -22.23
C GLY A 256 8.65 8.53 -22.69
N TYR A 257 7.37 8.19 -22.76
CA TYR A 257 6.26 9.11 -23.08
C TYR A 257 5.45 9.39 -21.82
N LEU A 258 5.25 10.66 -21.50
CA LEU A 258 4.42 11.05 -20.35
C LEU A 258 2.94 11.00 -20.75
N LEU A 259 2.15 10.25 -20.01
CA LEU A 259 0.71 10.09 -20.22
C LEU A 259 -0.03 10.57 -18.99
N ALA A 260 -0.70 11.71 -19.07
CA ALA A 260 -1.52 12.26 -17.98
C ALA A 260 -2.95 11.74 -18.08
N LEU A 261 -3.50 11.26 -16.97
CA LEU A 261 -4.80 10.59 -16.92
C LEU A 261 -5.51 10.89 -15.61
N ASP A 262 -6.79 11.24 -15.66
CA ASP A 262 -7.64 11.33 -14.47
C ASP A 262 -7.94 9.92 -13.91
N HIS A 263 -8.19 8.96 -14.80
CA HIS A 263 -8.41 7.56 -14.44
C HIS A 263 -7.49 6.63 -15.22
N VAL A 264 -6.80 5.73 -14.52
CA VAL A 264 -5.92 4.72 -15.14
C VAL A 264 -6.68 3.39 -15.20
N SER A 265 -6.99 2.94 -16.41
CA SER A 265 -7.63 1.65 -16.66
C SER A 265 -7.13 1.03 -17.97
N PRO A 266 -7.24 -0.29 -18.16
CA PRO A 266 -6.82 -0.96 -19.39
C PRO A 266 -7.44 -0.32 -20.65
N ASP A 267 -8.73 -0.04 -20.63
CA ASP A 267 -9.47 0.55 -21.75
C ASP A 267 -8.91 1.92 -22.21
N LEU A 268 -8.21 2.61 -21.32
CA LEU A 268 -7.63 3.93 -21.60
C LEU A 268 -6.18 3.88 -22.01
N ILE A 269 -5.43 2.81 -21.70
CA ILE A 269 -3.99 2.82 -21.93
C ILE A 269 -3.47 1.70 -22.85
N ASP A 270 -4.12 0.55 -22.96
CA ASP A 270 -3.58 -0.61 -23.69
C ASP A 270 -3.44 -0.37 -25.19
N PHE A 271 -4.17 0.61 -25.75
CA PHE A 271 -4.04 0.98 -27.17
C PHE A 271 -2.80 1.85 -27.49
N TYR A 272 -2.11 2.44 -26.51
CA TYR A 272 -0.89 3.19 -26.79
C TYR A 272 0.22 2.27 -27.32
N PRO A 273 0.95 2.70 -28.38
CA PRO A 273 2.00 1.89 -29.03
C PRO A 273 3.31 1.95 -28.23
N VAL A 274 3.28 1.45 -26.99
CA VAL A 274 4.43 1.30 -26.11
C VAL A 274 4.58 -0.17 -25.69
N ASP A 275 5.79 -0.56 -25.28
CA ASP A 275 6.09 -1.93 -24.91
C ASP A 275 5.67 -2.22 -23.45
N ALA A 276 5.74 -1.21 -22.57
CA ALA A 276 5.41 -1.33 -21.15
C ALA A 276 4.97 0.01 -20.57
N PHE A 277 4.38 -0.02 -19.37
CA PHE A 277 3.99 1.17 -18.61
C PHE A 277 4.76 1.28 -17.28
N VAL A 278 5.08 2.53 -16.89
CA VAL A 278 5.61 2.88 -15.57
C VAL A 278 4.54 3.67 -14.83
N ASN A 279 4.03 3.09 -13.76
CA ASN A 279 2.98 3.72 -12.96
C ASN A 279 3.56 4.71 -11.95
N THR A 280 3.38 6.01 -12.18
CA THR A 280 3.68 7.05 -11.19
C THR A 280 2.41 7.69 -10.60
N ALA A 281 1.24 7.10 -10.83
CA ALA A 281 -0.03 7.46 -10.19
C ALA A 281 -0.20 6.71 -8.84
N CYS A 282 -1.39 6.19 -8.56
CA CYS A 282 -1.62 5.39 -7.36
C CYS A 282 -0.82 4.08 -7.39
N PRO A 283 0.04 3.78 -6.39
CA PRO A 283 0.85 2.56 -6.35
C PRO A 283 0.03 1.27 -6.47
N ARG A 284 -1.19 1.30 -5.96
CA ARG A 284 -2.09 0.14 -5.93
C ARG A 284 -2.51 -0.35 -7.32
N ILE A 285 -2.50 0.53 -8.32
CA ILE A 285 -2.81 0.14 -9.72
C ILE A 285 -1.83 -0.92 -10.21
N ALA A 286 -0.54 -0.76 -9.92
CA ALA A 286 0.48 -1.72 -10.31
C ALA A 286 0.43 -3.01 -9.47
N ILE A 287 0.04 -2.93 -8.20
CA ILE A 287 0.05 -4.09 -7.28
C ILE A 287 -1.23 -4.93 -7.40
N ASP A 288 -2.40 -4.28 -7.37
CA ASP A 288 -3.68 -4.99 -7.30
C ASP A 288 -4.28 -5.29 -8.67
N ASP A 289 -4.09 -4.39 -9.63
CA ASP A 289 -4.76 -4.43 -10.92
C ASP A 289 -3.85 -4.88 -12.08
N SER A 290 -2.56 -5.15 -11.84
CA SER A 290 -1.58 -5.41 -12.90
C SER A 290 -1.98 -6.52 -13.88
N VAL A 291 -2.68 -7.54 -13.40
CA VAL A 291 -3.18 -8.67 -14.23
C VAL A 291 -4.28 -8.28 -15.23
N ARG A 292 -4.84 -7.08 -15.11
CA ARG A 292 -5.90 -6.59 -16.00
C ARG A 292 -5.36 -5.93 -17.26
N TYR A 293 -4.07 -5.58 -17.29
CA TYR A 293 -3.41 -4.87 -18.39
C TYR A 293 -2.74 -5.86 -19.32
N ASP A 294 -2.88 -5.62 -20.63
CA ASP A 294 -2.27 -6.46 -21.66
C ASP A 294 -0.75 -6.29 -21.74
N LYS A 295 -0.23 -5.15 -21.26
CA LYS A 295 1.19 -4.84 -21.24
C LYS A 295 1.73 -4.76 -19.84
N PRO A 296 3.03 -5.08 -19.63
CA PRO A 296 3.65 -4.97 -18.32
C PRO A 296 3.46 -3.58 -17.72
N LEU A 297 2.96 -3.55 -16.48
CA LEU A 297 2.76 -2.33 -15.69
C LEU A 297 3.63 -2.40 -14.43
N VAL A 298 4.71 -1.64 -14.40
CA VAL A 298 5.70 -1.65 -13.33
C VAL A 298 5.67 -0.39 -12.48
N THR A 299 6.18 -0.50 -11.24
CA THR A 299 6.41 0.63 -10.35
C THR A 299 7.73 1.35 -10.70
N PRO A 300 7.98 2.56 -10.19
CA PRO A 300 9.27 3.24 -10.33
C PRO A 300 10.44 2.42 -9.81
N TYR A 301 10.29 1.77 -8.64
CA TYR A 301 11.31 0.89 -8.07
C TYR A 301 11.63 -0.28 -9.00
N GLU A 302 10.62 -0.93 -9.55
CA GLU A 302 10.78 -2.08 -10.44
C GLU A 302 11.47 -1.70 -11.75
N LEU A 303 11.15 -0.52 -12.30
CA LEU A 303 11.89 0.03 -13.44
C LEU A 303 13.37 0.26 -13.11
N GLU A 304 13.66 0.83 -11.94
CA GLU A 304 15.04 1.06 -11.48
C GLU A 304 15.82 -0.25 -11.31
N VAL A 305 15.14 -1.32 -10.85
CA VAL A 305 15.73 -2.68 -10.78
C VAL A 305 16.01 -3.23 -12.18
N ALA A 306 15.02 -3.18 -13.09
CA ALA A 306 15.19 -3.67 -14.46
C ALA A 306 16.34 -2.96 -15.21
N LEU A 307 16.59 -1.70 -14.91
CA LEU A 307 17.66 -0.91 -15.51
C LEU A 307 18.99 -0.98 -14.74
N GLY A 308 19.11 -1.80 -13.69
CA GLY A 308 20.31 -1.96 -12.89
C GLY A 308 20.65 -0.77 -11.99
N GLU A 309 19.76 0.22 -11.84
CA GLU A 309 19.94 1.37 -10.94
C GLU A 309 19.72 0.96 -9.47
N LYS A 310 18.94 -0.09 -9.22
CA LYS A 310 18.72 -0.72 -7.92
C LYS A 310 18.88 -2.22 -8.01
N LYS A 311 19.02 -2.87 -6.86
CA LYS A 311 19.16 -4.33 -6.76
C LYS A 311 17.95 -4.92 -6.03
N TRP A 312 17.39 -5.98 -6.62
CA TRP A 312 16.28 -6.72 -6.02
C TRP A 312 16.66 -7.39 -4.69
N GLU A 313 17.89 -7.87 -4.59
CA GLU A 313 18.44 -8.52 -3.40
C GLU A 313 18.46 -7.61 -2.15
N ASN A 314 18.33 -6.31 -2.33
CA ASN A 314 18.18 -5.35 -1.22
C ASN A 314 16.77 -5.34 -0.59
N GLY A 315 15.87 -6.19 -1.08
CA GLY A 315 14.47 -6.28 -0.67
C GLY A 315 13.57 -5.41 -1.55
N TYR A 316 12.30 -5.83 -1.65
CA TYR A 316 11.28 -5.08 -2.38
C TYR A 316 11.01 -3.74 -1.69
N GLN A 317 10.93 -2.68 -2.47
CA GLN A 317 10.59 -1.34 -1.99
C GLN A 317 9.20 -0.98 -2.51
N PHE A 318 8.24 -0.95 -1.60
CA PHE A 318 6.90 -0.50 -1.92
C PHE A 318 6.92 0.98 -2.34
N ASP A 319 6.19 1.31 -3.41
CA ASP A 319 6.11 2.68 -3.94
C ASP A 319 5.11 3.50 -3.10
N GLU A 320 5.59 4.17 -2.06
CA GLU A 320 4.74 5.04 -1.24
C GLU A 320 4.55 6.42 -1.86
N ILE A 321 3.42 7.04 -1.52
CA ILE A 321 3.21 8.46 -1.73
C ILE A 321 3.41 9.15 -0.37
N PRO A 322 4.47 9.96 -0.21
CA PRO A 322 4.79 10.65 1.04
C PRO A 322 3.78 11.75 1.40
#